data_9e974fa9b4c62a2aa6234494077f18cc
#
_entry.id   9e974fa9b4c62a2aa6234494077f18cc
#
_cell.length_a   1.000
_cell.length_b   1.000
_cell.length_c   1.000
_cell.angle_alpha   90.00
_cell.angle_beta   90.00
_cell.angle_gamma   90.00
#
_symmetry.space_group_name_H-M   'P 1'
#
loop_
_entity.id
_entity.type
_entity.pdbx_description
1 polymer ?
#
loop_
_entity_poly.entity_id
_entity_poly.type
_entity_poly.pdbx_seq_one_letter_code
_entity_poly.pdbx_strand_id
1 'polypeptide(L)'
;MFQYSTTTTDSDPGDGYLRLNNSTIASATIVYIDDKEYNGTDVSAWVQSFDDVSGNDTNRGRIRISKANTLDTWASFKVTGAVTDATGYTKITLVHIDSAGTFTNDDKVFVSFVASGEDGTIPGYYYKFDTGTSDADPGAGEIAFNNGTYASVTEIYIDDADANGANVSTDVLTWDDSTSTIKGYLHIVDINDSTTYARFKITGSSTD
;
A
#
# COMPACT_ATOMS: atom_id res chain seq x y z
N MET A 1 -6.71 -9.80 23.30
CA MET A 1 -6.82 -11.27 23.17
C MET A 1 -8.30 -11.62 23.02
N PHE A 2 -8.64 -12.61 22.18
CA PHE A 2 -10.03 -13.04 21.96
C PHE A 2 -10.17 -14.53 22.18
N GLN A 3 -11.40 -15.03 22.18
CA GLN A 3 -11.70 -16.45 22.04
C GLN A 3 -12.18 -16.75 20.61
N TYR A 4 -11.81 -17.88 20.07
CA TYR A 4 -12.24 -18.31 18.75
C TYR A 4 -13.59 -19.04 18.81
N SER A 5 -14.54 -18.64 17.97
CA SER A 5 -15.80 -19.36 17.79
C SER A 5 -15.77 -20.12 16.45
N THR A 6 -16.16 -21.38 16.47
CA THR A 6 -16.22 -22.22 15.26
C THR A 6 -17.50 -22.03 14.45
N THR A 7 -18.46 -21.21 14.91
CA THR A 7 -19.63 -20.83 14.12
C THR A 7 -19.23 -19.91 12.99
N THR A 8 -19.98 -19.91 11.88
CA THR A 8 -19.64 -19.15 10.67
C THR A 8 -20.69 -18.10 10.30
N THR A 9 -21.69 -17.93 11.16
CA THR A 9 -22.85 -17.06 10.93
C THR A 9 -22.43 -15.59 10.94
N ASP A 10 -22.97 -14.78 10.04
CA ASP A 10 -22.86 -13.31 10.07
C ASP A 10 -23.76 -12.76 11.17
N SER A 11 -23.22 -12.67 12.36
CA SER A 11 -23.84 -12.07 13.55
C SER A 11 -22.75 -11.73 14.55
N ASP A 12 -23.10 -10.98 15.58
CA ASP A 12 -22.23 -10.73 16.71
C ASP A 12 -21.66 -12.05 17.27
N PRO A 13 -20.32 -12.22 17.33
CA PRO A 13 -19.69 -13.42 17.86
C PRO A 13 -19.86 -13.60 19.35
N GLY A 14 -20.29 -12.57 20.09
CA GLY A 14 -20.39 -12.51 21.53
C GLY A 14 -19.15 -11.90 22.20
N ASP A 15 -19.36 -11.34 23.41
CA ASP A 15 -18.32 -10.59 24.14
C ASP A 15 -16.99 -11.34 24.18
N GLY A 16 -15.97 -10.74 23.61
CA GLY A 16 -14.59 -11.25 23.59
C GLY A 16 -14.31 -12.35 22.56
N TYR A 17 -15.23 -12.60 21.62
CA TYR A 17 -15.04 -13.62 20.60
C TYR A 17 -14.69 -13.02 19.22
N LEU A 18 -14.06 -13.86 18.42
CA LEU A 18 -13.98 -13.68 16.98
C LEU A 18 -14.31 -14.98 16.26
N ARG A 19 -14.71 -14.88 14.99
CA ARG A 19 -14.95 -16.03 14.12
C ARG A 19 -14.70 -15.72 12.65
N LEU A 20 -14.48 -16.75 11.87
CA LEU A 20 -14.41 -16.66 10.41
C LEU A 20 -15.76 -17.00 9.80
N ASN A 21 -16.05 -16.46 8.61
CA ASN A 21 -17.27 -16.78 7.86
C ASN A 21 -17.25 -18.18 7.18
N ASN A 22 -16.17 -18.93 7.36
CA ASN A 22 -16.01 -20.26 6.79
C ASN A 22 -15.24 -21.16 7.75
N SER A 23 -15.69 -22.43 7.91
CA SER A 23 -15.01 -23.43 8.74
C SER A 23 -13.65 -23.87 8.17
N THR A 24 -13.47 -23.76 6.84
CA THR A 24 -12.19 -23.95 6.18
C THR A 24 -11.45 -22.62 6.15
N ILE A 25 -10.36 -22.50 6.93
CA ILE A 25 -9.60 -21.25 7.09
C ILE A 25 -9.19 -20.66 5.73
N ALA A 26 -8.68 -21.48 4.82
CA ALA A 26 -8.24 -21.05 3.50
C ALA A 26 -9.36 -20.51 2.59
N SER A 27 -10.61 -20.81 2.92
CA SER A 27 -11.80 -20.33 2.20
C SER A 27 -12.50 -19.16 2.91
N ALA A 28 -11.98 -18.73 4.05
CA ALA A 28 -12.55 -17.60 4.77
C ALA A 28 -12.24 -16.27 4.03
N THR A 29 -13.30 -15.47 3.89
CA THR A 29 -13.27 -14.15 3.24
C THR A 29 -13.67 -13.00 4.16
N ILE A 30 -14.18 -13.31 5.35
CA ILE A 30 -14.57 -12.34 6.37
C ILE A 30 -14.18 -12.87 7.74
N VAL A 31 -13.65 -12.00 8.59
CA VAL A 31 -13.60 -12.22 10.04
C VAL A 31 -14.59 -11.28 10.71
N TYR A 32 -15.30 -11.80 11.67
CA TYR A 32 -16.19 -11.09 12.59
C TYR A 32 -15.46 -10.97 13.94
N ILE A 33 -15.25 -9.77 14.40
CA ILE A 33 -14.53 -9.48 15.67
C ILE A 33 -15.47 -8.69 16.56
N ASP A 34 -15.70 -9.17 17.77
CA ASP A 34 -16.47 -8.45 18.79
C ASP A 34 -15.79 -7.11 19.14
N ASP A 35 -16.60 -6.10 19.48
CA ASP A 35 -16.11 -4.78 19.88
C ASP A 35 -15.32 -4.80 21.18
N LYS A 36 -15.47 -5.85 22.00
CA LYS A 36 -14.71 -6.06 23.22
C LYS A 36 -13.74 -7.21 23.08
N GLU A 37 -12.57 -7.07 23.65
CA GLU A 37 -11.63 -8.17 23.79
C GLU A 37 -12.00 -9.06 25.00
N TYR A 38 -11.34 -10.20 25.16
CA TYR A 38 -11.62 -11.24 26.16
C TYR A 38 -11.81 -10.73 27.60
N ASN A 39 -11.13 -9.65 28.02
CA ASN A 39 -11.27 -9.09 29.36
C ASN A 39 -12.33 -7.97 29.43
N GLY A 40 -13.09 -7.76 28.36
CA GLY A 40 -14.18 -6.80 28.30
C GLY A 40 -13.76 -5.36 27.92
N THR A 41 -12.49 -5.15 27.55
CA THR A 41 -12.03 -3.83 27.09
C THR A 41 -12.55 -3.58 25.66
N ASP A 42 -13.15 -2.41 25.43
CA ASP A 42 -13.59 -1.97 24.12
C ASP A 42 -12.36 -1.73 23.21
N VAL A 43 -12.34 -2.39 22.07
CA VAL A 43 -11.29 -2.31 21.06
C VAL A 43 -11.86 -1.97 19.66
N SER A 44 -13.13 -1.58 19.61
CA SER A 44 -13.84 -1.27 18.35
C SER A 44 -13.07 -0.25 17.50
N ALA A 45 -12.63 0.86 18.08
CA ALA A 45 -11.87 1.89 17.38
C ALA A 45 -10.56 1.35 16.78
N TRP A 46 -9.87 0.43 17.47
CA TRP A 46 -8.67 -0.20 16.92
C TRP A 46 -8.99 -1.14 15.76
N VAL A 47 -10.04 -1.96 15.88
CA VAL A 47 -10.43 -2.89 14.81
C VAL A 47 -10.95 -2.13 13.59
N GLN A 48 -11.70 -1.06 13.80
CA GLN A 48 -12.25 -0.23 12.73
C GLN A 48 -11.15 0.54 11.97
N SER A 49 -10.01 0.82 12.59
CA SER A 49 -8.88 1.49 11.92
C SER A 49 -8.11 0.62 10.92
N PHE A 50 -8.48 -0.64 10.72
CA PHE A 50 -7.74 -1.53 9.81
C PHE A 50 -7.89 -1.18 8.33
N ASP A 51 -8.83 -0.33 7.97
CA ASP A 51 -9.01 0.21 6.63
C ASP A 51 -8.61 1.68 6.47
N ASP A 52 -8.08 2.32 7.51
CA ASP A 52 -7.66 3.73 7.48
C ASP A 52 -6.43 3.98 6.57
N VAL A 53 -5.81 2.92 6.06
CA VAL A 53 -4.69 3.04 5.11
C VAL A 53 -5.19 3.60 3.79
N SER A 54 -4.78 4.84 3.48
CA SER A 54 -5.12 5.52 2.24
C SER A 54 -4.35 4.95 1.05
N GLY A 55 -4.96 4.98 -0.14
CA GLY A 55 -4.28 4.69 -1.41
C GLY A 55 -4.19 3.21 -1.81
N ASN A 56 -4.55 2.24 -0.96
CA ASN A 56 -4.46 0.82 -1.31
C ASN A 56 -5.69 0.01 -0.89
N ASP A 57 -6.78 0.14 -1.64
CA ASP A 57 -8.05 -0.55 -1.37
C ASP A 57 -7.95 -2.08 -1.51
N THR A 58 -6.96 -2.60 -2.20
CA THR A 58 -6.79 -4.04 -2.41
C THR A 58 -5.83 -4.68 -1.41
N ASN A 59 -5.14 -3.88 -0.59
CA ASN A 59 -4.21 -4.34 0.44
C ASN A 59 -4.06 -3.32 1.56
N ARG A 60 -5.02 -3.26 2.47
CA ARG A 60 -5.01 -2.37 3.64
C ARG A 60 -3.97 -2.77 4.68
N GLY A 61 -3.62 -4.05 4.71
CA GLY A 61 -2.67 -4.59 5.68
C GLY A 61 -2.79 -6.10 5.83
N ARG A 62 -2.12 -6.61 6.83
CA ARG A 62 -2.16 -8.03 7.18
C ARG A 62 -2.66 -8.24 8.60
N ILE A 63 -3.66 -9.08 8.74
CA ILE A 63 -4.10 -9.65 10.01
C ILE A 63 -3.43 -11.01 10.20
N ARG A 64 -2.96 -11.27 11.41
CA ARG A 64 -2.58 -12.59 11.86
C ARG A 64 -3.38 -12.96 13.10
N ILE A 65 -4.02 -14.11 13.06
CA ILE A 65 -4.69 -14.75 14.19
C ILE A 65 -3.79 -15.91 14.64
N SER A 66 -3.40 -15.96 15.89
CA SER A 66 -2.51 -16.99 16.43
C SER A 66 -3.08 -17.55 17.71
N LYS A 67 -3.12 -18.87 17.86
CA LYS A 67 -3.57 -19.51 19.10
C LYS A 67 -2.60 -19.19 20.23
N ALA A 68 -3.11 -18.79 21.38
CA ALA A 68 -2.32 -18.54 22.57
C ALA A 68 -1.66 -19.86 23.04
N ASN A 69 -0.46 -19.75 23.57
CA ASN A 69 0.32 -20.87 24.11
C ASN A 69 0.76 -21.97 23.13
N THR A 70 0.52 -21.78 21.81
CA THR A 70 1.09 -22.66 20.78
C THR A 70 1.37 -21.85 19.51
N LEU A 71 2.56 -22.00 18.95
CA LEU A 71 2.95 -21.33 17.71
C LEU A 71 2.54 -22.10 16.45
N ASP A 72 2.02 -23.32 16.63
CA ASP A 72 1.72 -24.24 15.53
C ASP A 72 0.35 -24.00 14.91
N THR A 73 -0.50 -23.18 15.55
CA THR A 73 -1.83 -22.88 15.06
C THR A 73 -1.99 -21.38 14.83
N TRP A 74 -2.11 -21.01 13.59
CA TRP A 74 -2.25 -19.62 13.16
C TRP A 74 -2.86 -19.50 11.77
N ALA A 75 -3.39 -18.31 11.47
CA ALA A 75 -3.85 -17.93 10.14
C ALA A 75 -3.44 -16.49 9.83
N SER A 76 -3.03 -16.24 8.61
CA SER A 76 -2.64 -14.92 8.11
C SER A 76 -3.47 -14.56 6.90
N PHE A 77 -3.99 -13.34 6.91
CA PHE A 77 -4.86 -12.83 5.85
C PHE A 77 -4.42 -11.43 5.45
N LYS A 78 -4.70 -11.09 4.20
CA LYS A 78 -4.65 -9.73 3.70
C LYS A 78 -6.02 -9.08 3.96
N VAL A 79 -6.03 -7.87 4.52
CA VAL A 79 -7.26 -7.04 4.63
C VAL A 79 -7.48 -6.33 3.31
N THR A 80 -8.70 -6.40 2.78
CA THR A 80 -9.09 -5.79 1.51
C THR A 80 -10.41 -5.05 1.64
N GLY A 81 -10.51 -3.87 1.04
CA GLY A 81 -11.72 -3.07 1.09
C GLY A 81 -11.98 -2.40 2.45
N ALA A 82 -13.15 -1.83 2.59
CA ALA A 82 -13.58 -1.15 3.81
C ALA A 82 -13.98 -2.15 4.90
N VAL A 83 -13.73 -1.77 6.13
CA VAL A 83 -14.26 -2.41 7.33
C VAL A 83 -15.73 -2.00 7.50
N THR A 84 -16.56 -2.89 7.99
CA THR A 84 -17.97 -2.61 8.28
C THR A 84 -18.24 -2.68 9.78
N ASP A 85 -18.57 -1.53 10.36
CA ASP A 85 -19.09 -1.45 11.72
C ASP A 85 -20.52 -2.04 11.76
N ALA A 86 -20.74 -3.01 12.63
CA ALA A 86 -22.03 -3.65 12.89
C ALA A 86 -22.37 -3.50 14.37
N THR A 87 -23.61 -3.79 14.75
CA THR A 87 -24.01 -3.63 16.15
C THR A 87 -23.29 -4.66 17.03
N GLY A 88 -22.31 -4.19 17.82
CA GLY A 88 -21.55 -4.99 18.78
C GLY A 88 -20.34 -5.72 18.20
N TYR A 89 -20.08 -5.61 16.89
CA TYR A 89 -18.95 -6.28 16.24
C TYR A 89 -18.56 -5.62 14.94
N THR A 90 -17.36 -5.90 14.49
CA THR A 90 -16.80 -5.39 13.25
C THR A 90 -16.56 -6.52 12.25
N LYS A 91 -16.89 -6.28 10.97
CA LYS A 91 -16.66 -7.19 9.83
C LYS A 91 -15.46 -6.71 9.03
N ILE A 92 -14.49 -7.59 8.78
CA ILE A 92 -13.28 -7.27 8.01
C ILE A 92 -13.21 -8.22 6.82
N THR A 93 -13.16 -7.66 5.61
CA THR A 93 -13.00 -8.44 4.38
C THR A 93 -11.55 -8.89 4.22
N LEU A 94 -11.36 -10.17 3.91
CA LEU A 94 -10.08 -10.85 3.95
C LEU A 94 -9.80 -11.62 2.66
N VAL A 95 -8.51 -11.78 2.38
CA VAL A 95 -7.98 -12.79 1.45
C VAL A 95 -6.96 -13.63 2.20
N HIS A 96 -7.15 -14.94 2.22
CA HIS A 96 -6.23 -15.87 2.88
C HIS A 96 -4.83 -15.81 2.23
N ILE A 97 -3.80 -15.79 3.07
CA ILE A 97 -2.41 -15.85 2.64
C ILE A 97 -1.83 -17.23 2.95
N ASP A 98 -1.87 -17.62 4.22
CA ASP A 98 -1.32 -18.89 4.69
C ASP A 98 -1.85 -19.22 6.09
N SER A 99 -1.84 -20.50 6.47
CA SER A 99 -2.30 -20.96 7.78
C SER A 99 -1.70 -22.31 8.16
N ALA A 100 -1.60 -22.57 9.44
CA ALA A 100 -1.22 -23.87 9.99
C ALA A 100 -2.09 -24.25 11.18
N GLY A 101 -2.29 -25.52 11.41
CA GLY A 101 -3.09 -26.05 12.49
C GLY A 101 -4.59 -25.81 12.29
N THR A 102 -5.38 -26.03 13.35
CA THR A 102 -6.82 -25.88 13.37
C THR A 102 -7.26 -25.20 14.67
N PHE A 103 -8.08 -24.15 14.57
CA PHE A 103 -8.70 -23.53 15.72
C PHE A 103 -9.91 -24.38 16.17
N THR A 104 -10.03 -24.50 17.47
CA THR A 104 -11.20 -25.13 18.12
C THR A 104 -12.02 -24.08 18.87
N ASN A 105 -13.29 -24.40 19.17
CA ASN A 105 -14.13 -23.47 19.93
C ASN A 105 -13.46 -23.13 21.27
N ASP A 106 -13.58 -21.86 21.69
CA ASP A 106 -13.01 -21.31 22.93
C ASP A 106 -11.47 -21.25 22.98
N ASP A 107 -10.76 -21.57 21.89
CA ASP A 107 -9.34 -21.31 21.83
C ASP A 107 -9.05 -19.84 22.06
N LYS A 108 -8.15 -19.54 22.98
CA LYS A 108 -7.65 -18.19 23.17
C LYS A 108 -6.72 -17.82 22.02
N VAL A 109 -6.97 -16.69 21.39
CA VAL A 109 -6.22 -16.23 20.22
C VAL A 109 -5.75 -14.78 20.38
N PHE A 110 -4.58 -14.50 19.84
CA PHE A 110 -4.09 -13.15 19.64
C PHE A 110 -4.40 -12.72 18.20
N VAL A 111 -4.83 -11.48 18.05
CA VAL A 111 -4.94 -10.81 16.78
C VAL A 111 -3.87 -9.73 16.71
N SER A 112 -3.13 -9.70 15.62
CA SER A 112 -2.23 -8.61 15.28
C SER A 112 -2.58 -8.09 13.90
N PHE A 113 -2.44 -6.78 13.71
CA PHE A 113 -2.60 -6.11 12.44
C PHE A 113 -1.34 -5.29 12.15
N VAL A 114 -0.87 -5.39 10.92
CA VAL A 114 0.21 -4.56 10.38
C VAL A 114 -0.37 -3.88 9.16
N ALA A 115 -0.52 -2.56 9.22
CA ALA A 115 -0.95 -1.76 8.08
C ALA A 115 0.04 -1.95 6.92
N SER A 116 -0.45 -2.09 5.69
CA SER A 116 0.41 -1.90 4.53
C SER A 116 0.86 -0.44 4.51
N GLY A 117 2.10 -0.20 4.07
CA GLY A 117 2.46 1.17 3.68
C GLY A 117 1.46 1.66 2.62
N GLU A 118 1.21 2.95 2.59
CA GLU A 118 0.61 3.55 1.39
C GLU A 118 1.36 3.01 0.19
N ASP A 119 0.66 2.73 -0.92
CA ASP A 119 1.33 2.48 -2.19
C ASP A 119 2.33 3.61 -2.31
N GLY A 120 3.63 3.26 -2.17
CA GLY A 120 4.65 4.26 -2.07
C GLY A 120 4.47 5.17 -3.26
N THR A 121 3.99 6.36 -3.01
CA THR A 121 4.03 7.42 -3.99
C THR A 121 5.47 7.39 -4.45
N ILE A 122 5.73 6.98 -5.68
CA ILE A 122 7.09 7.08 -6.22
C ILE A 122 7.41 8.55 -6.01
N PRO A 123 8.36 8.89 -5.11
CA PRO A 123 8.64 10.28 -4.83
C PRO A 123 9.15 10.87 -6.14
N GLY A 124 8.36 11.73 -6.75
CA GLY A 124 8.68 12.31 -8.05
C GLY A 124 7.44 12.92 -8.70
N TYR A 125 7.66 13.54 -9.81
CA TYR A 125 6.61 14.13 -10.61
C TYR A 125 6.13 13.15 -11.69
N TYR A 126 4.86 13.20 -11.99
CA TYR A 126 4.27 12.38 -13.04
C TYR A 126 4.32 13.11 -14.37
N TYR A 127 4.94 12.50 -15.37
CA TYR A 127 5.02 13.03 -16.72
C TYR A 127 4.58 11.97 -17.73
N LYS A 128 4.08 12.42 -18.88
CA LYS A 128 3.94 11.59 -20.06
C LYS A 128 5.26 11.64 -20.83
N PHE A 129 5.69 10.50 -21.37
CA PHE A 129 6.91 10.46 -22.17
C PHE A 129 6.61 10.81 -23.62
N ASP A 130 7.23 11.89 -24.13
CA ASP A 130 7.25 12.22 -25.55
C ASP A 130 8.51 11.60 -26.21
N THR A 131 8.31 10.99 -27.38
CA THR A 131 9.39 10.39 -28.19
C THR A 131 10.09 11.38 -29.09
N GLY A 132 9.64 12.62 -29.15
CA GLY A 132 10.33 13.72 -29.84
C GLY A 132 11.74 13.94 -29.28
N THR A 133 12.66 14.39 -30.13
CA THR A 133 14.07 14.63 -29.75
C THR A 133 14.52 16.06 -30.04
N SER A 134 13.60 16.94 -30.35
CA SER A 134 13.87 18.34 -30.66
C SER A 134 14.07 19.13 -29.37
N ASP A 135 15.02 20.07 -29.41
CA ASP A 135 15.18 21.08 -28.36
C ASP A 135 14.02 22.08 -28.44
N ALA A 136 12.97 21.76 -27.72
CA ALA A 136 11.72 22.52 -27.63
C ALA A 136 10.93 22.07 -26.40
N ASP A 137 9.97 22.90 -25.97
CA ASP A 137 8.96 22.50 -24.99
C ASP A 137 8.27 21.20 -25.43
N PRO A 138 8.34 20.12 -24.64
CA PRO A 138 7.78 18.84 -25.00
C PRO A 138 6.23 18.83 -25.02
N GLY A 139 5.62 19.83 -24.42
CA GLY A 139 4.16 19.95 -24.27
C GLY A 139 3.69 19.72 -22.85
N ALA A 140 2.46 20.18 -22.56
CA ALA A 140 1.93 20.21 -21.21
C ALA A 140 1.94 18.84 -20.51
N GLY A 141 2.70 18.75 -19.43
CA GLY A 141 2.87 17.56 -18.61
C GLY A 141 3.71 16.47 -19.24
N GLU A 142 4.61 16.82 -20.19
CA GLU A 142 5.42 15.87 -20.92
C GLU A 142 6.92 16.02 -20.61
N ILE A 143 7.65 14.92 -20.81
CA ILE A 143 9.11 14.85 -20.70
C ILE A 143 9.66 14.19 -21.96
N ALA A 144 10.71 14.75 -22.53
CA ALA A 144 11.38 14.24 -23.73
C ALA A 144 12.90 14.14 -23.54
N PHE A 145 13.54 13.33 -24.37
CA PHE A 145 15.00 13.21 -24.43
C PHE A 145 15.53 13.77 -25.74
N ASN A 146 16.70 14.37 -25.73
CA ASN A 146 17.36 14.86 -26.95
C ASN A 146 17.86 13.72 -27.88
N ASN A 147 17.70 12.46 -27.50
CA ASN A 147 18.13 11.32 -28.30
C ASN A 147 17.25 10.09 -28.06
N GLY A 148 16.85 9.41 -29.11
CA GLY A 148 16.06 8.16 -29.03
C GLY A 148 16.86 6.95 -28.51
N THR A 149 18.20 7.05 -28.45
CA THR A 149 19.06 6.02 -27.84
C THR A 149 19.44 6.47 -26.44
N TYR A 150 18.91 5.84 -25.41
CA TYR A 150 19.06 6.25 -24.00
C TYR A 150 20.52 6.43 -23.55
N ALA A 151 21.44 5.58 -24.02
CA ALA A 151 22.86 5.71 -23.73
C ALA A 151 23.53 6.95 -24.34
N SER A 152 22.88 7.61 -25.27
CA SER A 152 23.35 8.81 -25.98
C SER A 152 22.61 10.08 -25.55
N VAL A 153 21.69 9.98 -24.59
CA VAL A 153 20.96 11.13 -24.04
C VAL A 153 21.92 12.00 -23.25
N THR A 154 21.95 13.28 -23.56
CA THR A 154 22.75 14.30 -22.89
C THR A 154 21.91 15.44 -22.32
N GLU A 155 20.67 15.57 -22.76
CA GLU A 155 19.73 16.60 -22.33
C GLU A 155 18.33 16.00 -22.20
N ILE A 156 17.58 16.53 -21.26
CA ILE A 156 16.19 16.14 -20.98
C ILE A 156 15.36 17.41 -20.97
N TYR A 157 14.27 17.42 -21.69
CA TYR A 157 13.30 18.51 -21.77
C TYR A 157 12.11 18.16 -20.91
N ILE A 158 11.75 19.04 -20.00
CA ILE A 158 10.71 18.81 -18.97
C ILE A 158 9.77 20.01 -18.99
N ASP A 159 8.48 19.78 -19.15
CA ASP A 159 7.47 20.85 -19.04
C ASP A 159 7.40 21.38 -17.59
N ASP A 160 7.11 22.65 -17.44
CA ASP A 160 6.98 23.34 -16.14
C ASP A 160 5.87 22.79 -15.26
N ALA A 161 4.86 22.13 -15.84
CA ALA A 161 3.81 21.45 -15.13
C ALA A 161 3.94 19.94 -15.27
N ASP A 162 3.65 19.22 -14.21
CA ASP A 162 3.51 17.77 -14.29
C ASP A 162 2.23 17.36 -15.04
N ALA A 163 2.05 16.09 -15.35
CA ALA A 163 0.88 15.60 -16.08
C ALA A 163 -0.45 15.74 -15.31
N ASN A 164 -0.41 16.11 -14.03
CA ASN A 164 -1.57 16.49 -13.23
C ASN A 164 -1.85 18.00 -13.27
N GLY A 165 -1.00 18.77 -13.93
CA GLY A 165 -1.11 20.23 -14.04
C GLY A 165 -0.51 21.00 -12.86
N ALA A 166 0.25 20.38 -11.99
CA ALA A 166 0.95 21.07 -10.91
C ALA A 166 2.23 21.71 -11.46
N ASN A 167 2.42 23.03 -11.24
CA ASN A 167 3.66 23.71 -11.61
C ASN A 167 4.80 23.23 -10.69
N VAL A 168 5.86 22.71 -11.28
CA VAL A 168 7.03 22.15 -10.61
C VAL A 168 8.35 22.81 -11.07
N SER A 169 8.29 23.84 -11.92
CA SER A 169 9.46 24.51 -12.50
C SER A 169 10.44 24.97 -11.41
N THR A 170 9.95 25.58 -10.33
CA THR A 170 10.80 26.04 -9.22
C THR A 170 11.63 24.91 -8.60
N ASP A 171 11.07 23.70 -8.47
CA ASP A 171 11.80 22.56 -7.93
C ASP A 171 12.80 22.00 -8.95
N VAL A 172 12.38 21.82 -10.19
CA VAL A 172 13.24 21.32 -11.29
C VAL A 172 14.47 22.21 -11.47
N LEU A 173 14.31 23.54 -11.38
CA LEU A 173 15.39 24.49 -11.49
C LEU A 173 16.42 24.40 -10.33
N THR A 174 16.06 23.81 -9.19
CA THR A 174 17.01 23.59 -8.08
C THR A 174 17.87 22.33 -8.21
N TRP A 175 17.60 21.47 -9.18
CA TRP A 175 18.30 20.19 -9.32
C TRP A 175 19.79 20.33 -9.64
N ASP A 176 20.23 21.51 -10.09
CA ASP A 176 21.62 21.83 -10.35
C ASP A 176 22.29 22.71 -9.28
N ASP A 177 21.62 23.05 -8.19
CA ASP A 177 22.14 23.92 -7.12
C ASP A 177 23.35 23.32 -6.38
N SER A 178 23.57 22.03 -6.48
CA SER A 178 24.75 21.38 -5.89
C SER A 178 26.04 21.89 -6.54
N THR A 179 27.04 22.22 -5.73
CA THR A 179 28.41 22.60 -6.21
C THR A 179 29.25 21.39 -6.64
N SER A 180 28.75 20.17 -6.49
CA SER A 180 29.41 18.94 -6.91
C SER A 180 29.45 18.80 -8.44
N THR A 181 30.45 18.10 -8.99
CA THR A 181 30.50 17.73 -10.40
C THR A 181 29.30 16.86 -10.82
N ILE A 182 28.78 16.02 -9.90
CA ILE A 182 27.52 15.32 -10.05
C ILE A 182 26.54 16.05 -9.14
N LYS A 183 25.57 16.75 -9.71
CA LYS A 183 24.58 17.53 -9.00
C LYS A 183 23.54 16.64 -8.31
N GLY A 184 23.16 15.57 -9.01
CA GLY A 184 22.16 14.61 -8.54
C GLY A 184 22.00 13.45 -9.51
N TYR A 185 21.00 12.62 -9.23
CA TYR A 185 20.60 11.52 -10.10
C TYR A 185 19.11 11.64 -10.39
N LEU A 186 18.76 11.59 -11.67
CA LEU A 186 17.38 11.50 -12.12
C LEU A 186 17.05 10.04 -12.40
N HIS A 187 15.94 9.56 -11.86
CA HIS A 187 15.40 8.23 -12.12
C HIS A 187 14.02 8.38 -12.74
N ILE A 188 13.86 7.94 -13.96
CA ILE A 188 12.60 7.93 -14.70
C ILE A 188 12.17 6.47 -14.81
N VAL A 189 10.95 6.17 -14.43
CA VAL A 189 10.40 4.80 -14.41
C VAL A 189 8.99 4.81 -14.99
N ASP A 190 8.66 3.80 -15.78
CA ASP A 190 7.28 3.58 -16.23
C ASP A 190 6.42 3.17 -15.04
N ILE A 191 5.35 3.93 -14.79
CA ILE A 191 4.44 3.69 -13.66
C ILE A 191 3.72 2.33 -13.74
N ASN A 192 3.55 1.80 -14.95
CA ASN A 192 2.89 0.51 -15.19
C ASN A 192 3.87 -0.66 -15.29
N ASP A 193 5.18 -0.38 -15.47
CA ASP A 193 6.23 -1.39 -15.59
C ASP A 193 7.53 -0.91 -14.94
N SER A 194 7.73 -1.25 -13.68
CA SER A 194 8.93 -0.89 -12.92
C SER A 194 10.24 -1.48 -13.47
N THR A 195 10.17 -2.38 -14.45
CA THR A 195 11.36 -2.91 -15.15
C THR A 195 11.81 -2.02 -16.28
N THR A 196 10.93 -1.12 -16.76
CA THR A 196 11.24 -0.09 -17.76
C THR A 196 11.63 1.20 -17.06
N TYR A 197 12.91 1.51 -17.05
CA TYR A 197 13.45 2.70 -16.40
C TYR A 197 14.70 3.23 -17.07
N ALA A 198 15.02 4.51 -16.80
CA ALA A 198 16.29 5.15 -17.13
C ALA A 198 16.84 5.92 -15.93
N ARG A 199 18.16 5.94 -15.78
CA ARG A 199 18.86 6.72 -14.75
C ARG A 199 19.92 7.59 -15.37
N PHE A 200 19.92 8.85 -14.99
CA PHE A 200 20.86 9.85 -15.46
C PHE A 200 21.58 10.53 -14.30
N LYS A 201 22.80 10.98 -14.55
CA LYS A 201 23.52 11.89 -13.67
C LYS A 201 23.26 13.32 -14.15
N ILE A 202 22.86 14.19 -13.27
CA ILE A 202 22.76 15.62 -13.54
C ILE A 202 24.16 16.21 -13.36
N THR A 203 24.74 16.75 -14.42
CA THR A 203 26.09 17.31 -14.42
C THR A 203 26.15 18.74 -15.02
N GLY A 204 25.11 19.10 -15.75
CA GLY A 204 24.91 20.41 -16.35
C GLY A 204 24.08 21.35 -15.49
N SER A 205 23.63 22.44 -16.09
CA SER A 205 22.72 23.41 -15.49
C SER A 205 21.29 23.14 -15.96
N SER A 206 20.33 23.39 -15.07
CA SER A 206 18.92 23.52 -15.41
C SER A 206 18.69 24.93 -15.99
N THR A 207 17.92 25.06 -17.03
CA THR A 207 17.56 26.35 -17.66
C THR A 207 16.07 26.34 -17.98
N ASP A 208 15.43 27.49 -17.80
CA ASP A 208 14.05 27.77 -18.20
C ASP A 208 14.02 28.18 -19.68
#